data_2e06a439544c537edb1ecd1745737a9a
#
_entry.id   2e06a439544c537edb1ecd1745737a9a
#
_cell.length_a   1.000
_cell.length_b   1.000
_cell.length_c   1.000
_cell.angle_alpha   90.00
_cell.angle_beta   90.00
_cell.angle_gamma   90.00
#
_symmetry.space_group_name_H-M   'P 1'
#
loop_
_entity.id
_entity.type
_entity.pdbx_description
1 polymer ?
#
loop_
_entity_poly.entity_id
_entity_poly.type
_entity_poly.pdbx_seq_one_letter_code
_entity_poly.pdbx_strand_id
1 'polypeptide(L)'
;MKKTLDFLGIDLGASSGRGIVGSYDGERLSLREVHRFPNEPQMVNGRFTWDILRLFAESKNAIRAAATGGELRSIGIDTWGVDYGLLDARGRLISNPAHYRDRRTAGIIREFGERVMPNEKLYGITGIQLLDFNTVYQLYADRRDGTAAGASRMLFTPDLLGYFLTGNEACEYTVASTGALLDAEKREFSPEILSALGLDRSYFAPLVSPGTSLGALLPDVAAEVGGCRAGVVSIASHDTASAVLAVPAKKDEKFIYISSGTWSLLGTELSSPVMSGEALARNFTNEGGVGGKIRFLKNIMGLWLLQESRRQWRRERLGEDEIGFDALSAAALAVPRAAAENTQGAVGRAVADG
;
A
#
# COMPACT_ATOMS: atom_id res chain seq x y z
N MET A 1 36.46 -10.18 11.44
CA MET A 1 34.99 -10.44 11.39
C MET A 1 34.39 -9.56 10.30
N LYS A 2 33.61 -10.11 9.37
CA LYS A 2 32.86 -9.31 8.38
C LYS A 2 31.89 -8.42 9.16
N LYS A 3 31.85 -7.13 8.83
CA LYS A 3 30.94 -6.18 9.49
C LYS A 3 29.51 -6.48 9.02
N THR A 4 28.63 -6.88 9.93
CA THR A 4 27.19 -7.03 9.64
C THR A 4 26.58 -5.64 9.43
N LEU A 5 25.72 -5.52 8.44
CA LEU A 5 24.98 -4.30 8.13
C LEU A 5 23.51 -4.51 8.51
N ASP A 6 22.98 -3.65 9.35
CA ASP A 6 21.59 -3.70 9.81
C ASP A 6 20.74 -2.67 9.08
N PHE A 7 19.58 -3.09 8.60
CA PHE A 7 18.59 -2.29 7.89
C PHE A 7 17.24 -2.44 8.58
N LEU A 8 16.49 -1.37 8.76
CA LEU A 8 15.13 -1.43 9.29
C LEU A 8 14.11 -1.30 8.17
N GLY A 9 13.27 -2.31 8.02
CA GLY A 9 12.03 -2.26 7.24
C GLY A 9 10.84 -2.03 8.18
N ILE A 10 9.99 -1.06 7.86
CA ILE A 10 8.72 -0.80 8.54
C ILE A 10 7.61 -1.12 7.55
N ASP A 11 6.91 -2.25 7.77
CA ASP A 11 5.82 -2.74 6.95
C ASP A 11 4.49 -2.42 7.62
N LEU A 12 3.71 -1.55 7.00
CA LEU A 12 2.41 -1.08 7.48
C LEU A 12 1.29 -1.69 6.64
N GLY A 13 0.70 -2.76 7.14
CA GLY A 13 -0.48 -3.35 6.53
C GLY A 13 -1.79 -2.71 7.01
N ALA A 14 -2.89 -3.05 6.35
CA ALA A 14 -4.22 -2.51 6.66
C ALA A 14 -4.76 -2.88 8.07
N SER A 15 -4.19 -3.89 8.73
CA SER A 15 -4.64 -4.35 10.05
C SER A 15 -3.56 -4.40 11.12
N SER A 16 -2.29 -4.32 10.73
CA SER A 16 -1.14 -4.32 11.65
C SER A 16 0.07 -3.73 10.99
N GLY A 17 0.98 -3.19 11.80
CA GLY A 17 2.30 -2.76 11.37
C GLY A 17 3.39 -3.51 12.11
N ARG A 18 4.58 -3.57 11.51
CA ARG A 18 5.75 -4.21 12.10
C ARG A 18 7.04 -3.53 11.70
N GLY A 19 8.01 -3.54 12.60
CA GLY A 19 9.39 -3.18 12.34
C GLY A 19 10.25 -4.44 12.32
N ILE A 20 11.01 -4.65 11.25
CA ILE A 20 11.88 -5.81 11.06
C ILE A 20 13.29 -5.33 10.76
N VAL A 21 14.26 -5.77 11.55
CA VAL A 21 15.68 -5.57 11.27
C VAL A 21 16.16 -6.72 10.40
N GLY A 22 16.68 -6.37 9.23
CA GLY A 22 17.41 -7.28 8.36
C GLY A 22 18.91 -7.09 8.55
N SER A 23 19.59 -8.13 9.04
CA SER A 23 21.05 -8.14 9.27
C SER A 23 21.75 -8.92 8.16
N TYR A 24 22.60 -8.24 7.38
CA TYR A 24 23.32 -8.81 6.25
C TYR A 24 24.83 -8.88 6.53
N ASP A 25 25.41 -10.05 6.46
CA ASP A 25 26.84 -10.31 6.73
C ASP A 25 27.71 -10.38 5.46
N GLY A 26 27.11 -10.10 4.30
CA GLY A 26 27.73 -10.21 2.97
C GLY A 26 27.39 -11.51 2.23
N GLU A 27 26.76 -12.48 2.89
CA GLU A 27 26.35 -13.77 2.31
C GLU A 27 24.92 -14.13 2.67
N ARG A 28 24.51 -13.86 3.91
CA ARG A 28 23.21 -14.23 4.47
C ARG A 28 22.49 -13.02 4.99
N LEU A 29 21.17 -13.03 4.84
CA LEU A 29 20.26 -12.08 5.45
C LEU A 29 19.49 -12.80 6.55
N SER A 30 19.57 -12.31 7.78
CA SER A 30 18.74 -12.75 8.90
C SER A 30 17.74 -11.66 9.26
N LEU A 31 16.53 -12.08 9.63
CA LEU A 31 15.42 -11.15 9.95
C LEU A 31 15.07 -11.28 11.44
N ARG A 32 14.82 -10.13 12.07
CA ARG A 32 14.38 -10.06 13.47
C ARG A 32 13.29 -9.00 13.61
N GLU A 33 12.09 -9.44 13.97
CA GLU A 33 11.00 -8.51 14.33
C GLU A 33 11.36 -7.78 15.63
N VAL A 34 11.27 -6.46 15.61
CA VAL A 34 11.62 -5.59 16.76
C VAL A 34 10.44 -4.84 17.31
N HIS A 35 9.38 -4.71 16.53
CA HIS A 35 8.16 -4.02 16.94
C HIS A 35 6.97 -4.55 16.15
N ARG A 36 5.80 -4.66 16.81
CA ARG A 36 4.52 -5.01 16.18
C ARG A 36 3.39 -4.27 16.88
N PHE A 37 2.42 -3.79 16.10
CA PHE A 37 1.27 -3.07 16.61
C PHE A 37 0.04 -3.26 15.73
N PRO A 38 -1.18 -3.13 16.27
CA PRO A 38 -2.40 -3.13 15.47
C PRO A 38 -2.56 -1.81 14.72
N ASN A 39 -3.01 -1.88 13.49
CA ASN A 39 -3.44 -0.72 12.70
C ASN A 39 -4.98 -0.72 12.66
N GLU A 40 -5.57 0.23 13.34
CA GLU A 40 -7.02 0.32 13.55
C GLU A 40 -7.53 1.66 13.02
N PRO A 41 -8.09 1.68 11.80
CA PRO A 41 -8.71 2.89 11.28
C PRO A 41 -9.93 3.31 12.11
N GLN A 42 -10.21 4.59 12.14
CA GLN A 42 -11.22 5.19 13.01
C GLN A 42 -12.38 5.78 12.20
N MET A 43 -13.61 5.59 12.69
CA MET A 43 -14.79 6.31 12.18
C MET A 43 -14.95 7.61 12.97
N VAL A 44 -14.76 8.75 12.30
CA VAL A 44 -14.88 10.07 12.91
C VAL A 44 -15.87 10.91 12.10
N ASN A 45 -16.97 11.30 12.71
CA ASN A 45 -18.00 12.16 12.07
C ASN A 45 -18.46 11.66 10.68
N GLY A 46 -18.66 10.34 10.56
CA GLY A 46 -19.09 9.71 9.31
C GLY A 46 -18.00 9.51 8.27
N ARG A 47 -16.76 9.86 8.57
CA ARG A 47 -15.57 9.59 7.75
C ARG A 47 -14.76 8.44 8.35
N PHE A 48 -14.37 7.50 7.51
CA PHE A 48 -13.48 6.41 7.89
C PHE A 48 -12.05 6.84 7.57
N THR A 49 -11.18 6.90 8.57
CA THR A 49 -9.84 7.52 8.47
C THR A 49 -8.75 6.64 9.05
N TRP A 50 -7.54 6.79 8.54
CA TRP A 50 -6.32 6.27 9.16
C TRP A 50 -5.87 7.21 10.26
N ASP A 51 -5.40 6.69 11.39
CA ASP A 51 -4.68 7.46 12.40
C ASP A 51 -3.21 7.58 12.04
N ILE A 52 -2.90 8.48 11.09
CA ILE A 52 -1.55 8.63 10.54
C ILE A 52 -0.54 9.09 11.59
N LEU A 53 -0.97 9.86 12.58
CA LEU A 53 -0.10 10.33 13.65
C LEU A 53 0.29 9.19 14.60
N ARG A 54 -0.63 8.26 14.85
CA ARG A 54 -0.31 7.01 15.54
C ARG A 54 0.66 6.16 14.74
N LEU A 55 0.44 5.99 13.43
CA LEU A 55 1.37 5.24 12.57
C LEU A 55 2.77 5.86 12.56
N PHE A 56 2.87 7.19 12.58
CA PHE A 56 4.13 7.90 12.74
C PHE A 56 4.78 7.64 14.10
N ALA A 57 4.02 7.68 15.18
CA ALA A 57 4.52 7.37 16.53
C ALA A 57 5.03 5.92 16.62
N GLU A 58 4.28 4.95 16.04
CA GLU A 58 4.69 3.54 16.01
C GLU A 58 5.91 3.31 15.12
N SER A 59 6.05 4.06 14.02
CA SER A 59 7.28 4.05 13.20
C SER A 59 8.49 4.51 14.00
N LYS A 60 8.35 5.56 14.82
CA LYS A 60 9.41 6.01 15.75
C LYS A 60 9.72 4.95 16.82
N ASN A 61 8.71 4.25 17.33
CA ASN A 61 8.90 3.14 18.27
C ASN A 61 9.71 2.00 17.64
N ALA A 62 9.41 1.65 16.39
CA ALA A 62 10.17 0.66 15.62
C ALA A 62 11.64 1.08 15.43
N ILE A 63 11.88 2.34 15.06
CA ILE A 63 13.24 2.90 14.91
C ILE A 63 13.99 2.83 16.23
N ARG A 64 13.37 3.25 17.34
CA ARG A 64 13.97 3.21 18.69
C ARG A 64 14.34 1.79 19.10
N ALA A 65 13.42 0.83 18.90
CA ALA A 65 13.65 -0.57 19.22
C ALA A 65 14.77 -1.20 18.36
N ALA A 66 14.84 -0.84 17.08
CA ALA A 66 15.91 -1.30 16.20
C ALA A 66 17.28 -0.72 16.59
N ALA A 67 17.35 0.58 16.91
CA ALA A 67 18.60 1.28 17.26
C ALA A 67 19.25 0.75 18.54
N THR A 68 18.49 0.17 19.48
CA THR A 68 19.07 -0.48 20.68
C THR A 68 19.91 -1.70 20.35
N GLY A 69 19.72 -2.34 19.20
CA GLY A 69 20.46 -3.54 18.77
C GLY A 69 21.77 -3.25 18.06
N GLY A 70 22.05 -2.01 17.69
CA GLY A 70 23.24 -1.61 16.96
C GLY A 70 23.04 -0.44 16.01
N GLU A 71 24.06 -0.14 15.21
CA GLU A 71 24.03 0.92 14.20
C GLU A 71 23.20 0.49 12.97
N LEU A 72 22.10 1.16 12.73
CA LEU A 72 21.30 0.96 11.51
C LEU A 72 21.94 1.68 10.31
N ARG A 73 21.97 1.00 9.17
CA ARG A 73 22.46 1.56 7.90
C ARG A 73 21.41 2.44 7.23
N SER A 74 20.16 1.95 7.17
CA SER A 74 19.04 2.70 6.60
C SER A 74 17.69 2.23 7.16
N ILE A 75 16.68 3.07 6.93
CA ILE A 75 15.28 2.84 7.26
C ILE A 75 14.47 2.92 5.97
N GLY A 76 13.61 1.94 5.73
CA GLY A 76 12.63 1.96 4.65
C GLY A 76 11.23 1.72 5.17
N ILE A 77 10.23 2.31 4.52
CA ILE A 77 8.81 2.16 4.87
C ILE A 77 8.04 1.71 3.64
N ASP A 78 7.24 0.67 3.78
CA ASP A 78 6.21 0.32 2.81
C ASP A 78 4.83 0.26 3.48
N THR A 79 3.80 0.45 2.66
CA THR A 79 2.42 0.44 3.09
C THR A 79 1.52 -0.15 2.01
N TRP A 80 0.22 -0.28 2.32
CA TRP A 80 -0.81 -0.48 1.29
C TRP A 80 -0.79 0.68 0.28
N GLY A 81 -1.32 0.46 -0.92
CA GLY A 81 -1.42 1.46 -1.99
C GLY A 81 -2.57 2.44 -1.81
N VAL A 82 -2.74 3.31 -2.77
CA VAL A 82 -3.85 4.22 -3.09
C VAL A 82 -4.14 5.37 -2.12
N ASP A 83 -3.85 5.23 -0.83
CA ASP A 83 -4.17 6.24 0.18
C ASP A 83 -3.07 7.29 0.33
N TYR A 84 -3.46 8.48 0.76
CA TYR A 84 -2.58 9.66 0.79
C TYR A 84 -3.01 10.65 1.87
N GLY A 85 -2.09 11.52 2.25
CA GLY A 85 -2.38 12.71 3.05
C GLY A 85 -2.21 14.00 2.26
N LEU A 86 -2.91 15.03 2.71
CA LEU A 86 -2.89 16.36 2.13
C LEU A 86 -2.16 17.33 3.04
N LEU A 87 -1.26 18.13 2.44
CA LEU A 87 -0.49 19.15 3.12
C LEU A 87 -0.91 20.54 2.64
N ASP A 88 -0.92 21.50 3.56
CA ASP A 88 -1.09 22.92 3.23
C ASP A 88 0.19 23.53 2.61
N ALA A 89 0.13 24.81 2.23
CA ALA A 89 1.27 25.52 1.63
C ALA A 89 2.49 25.67 2.56
N ARG A 90 2.35 25.33 3.84
CA ARG A 90 3.45 25.33 4.83
C ARG A 90 3.94 23.92 5.14
N GLY A 91 3.51 22.90 4.39
CA GLY A 91 3.87 21.51 4.61
C GLY A 91 3.21 20.87 5.83
N ARG A 92 2.12 21.44 6.38
CA ARG A 92 1.42 20.88 7.54
C ARG A 92 0.29 19.97 7.08
N LEU A 93 0.14 18.85 7.76
CA LEU A 93 -0.98 17.92 7.52
C LEU A 93 -2.33 18.62 7.79
N ILE A 94 -3.24 18.56 6.82
CA ILE A 94 -4.57 19.19 6.93
C ILE A 94 -5.49 18.35 7.82
N SER A 95 -5.48 17.02 7.60
CA SER A 95 -6.31 16.06 8.33
C SER A 95 -5.74 14.67 8.25
N ASN A 96 -6.21 13.77 9.08
CA ASN A 96 -5.93 12.35 8.90
C ASN A 96 -6.37 11.87 7.52
N PRO A 97 -5.55 11.04 6.81
CA PRO A 97 -5.91 10.44 5.55
C PRO A 97 -7.22 9.66 5.63
N ALA A 98 -8.08 9.80 4.62
CA ALA A 98 -9.25 8.95 4.52
C ALA A 98 -8.82 7.52 4.16
N HIS A 99 -9.50 6.55 4.75
CA HIS A 99 -9.31 5.14 4.45
C HIS A 99 -9.87 4.81 3.06
N TYR A 100 -9.22 3.93 2.32
CA TYR A 100 -9.67 3.53 0.96
C TYR A 100 -11.08 2.91 0.92
N ARG A 101 -11.61 2.43 2.05
CA ARG A 101 -13.00 1.95 2.18
C ARG A 101 -13.97 3.00 2.71
N ASP A 102 -13.57 4.28 2.76
CA ASP A 102 -14.49 5.37 3.09
C ASP A 102 -15.59 5.49 2.04
N ARG A 103 -16.81 5.73 2.47
CA ARG A 103 -17.98 5.75 1.60
C ARG A 103 -18.02 6.94 0.63
N ARG A 104 -17.10 7.92 0.74
CA ARG A 104 -17.08 9.10 -0.14
C ARG A 104 -16.90 8.75 -1.62
N THR A 105 -16.34 7.56 -1.90
CA THR A 105 -16.13 7.08 -3.26
C THR A 105 -17.19 6.08 -3.74
N ALA A 106 -18.23 5.83 -2.96
CA ALA A 106 -19.30 4.91 -3.38
C ALA A 106 -19.97 5.39 -4.67
N GLY A 107 -19.98 4.55 -5.72
CA GLY A 107 -20.54 4.87 -7.03
C GLY A 107 -19.71 5.84 -7.89
N ILE A 108 -18.52 6.22 -7.42
CA ILE A 108 -17.66 7.25 -8.02
C ILE A 108 -17.20 6.89 -9.44
N ILE A 109 -16.98 5.61 -9.74
CA ILE A 109 -16.49 5.15 -11.05
C ILE A 109 -17.45 5.60 -12.16
N ARG A 110 -18.76 5.43 -11.97
CA ARG A 110 -19.76 5.87 -12.94
C ARG A 110 -19.78 7.39 -13.04
N GLU A 111 -19.84 8.09 -11.91
CA GLU A 111 -19.88 9.56 -11.89
C GLU A 111 -18.65 10.17 -12.58
N PHE A 112 -17.45 9.64 -12.29
CA PHE A 112 -16.21 10.07 -12.91
C PHE A 112 -16.20 9.79 -14.42
N GLY A 113 -16.66 8.59 -14.83
CA GLY A 113 -16.74 8.18 -16.22
C GLY A 113 -17.64 9.07 -17.07
N GLU A 114 -18.74 9.55 -16.49
CA GLU A 114 -19.72 10.42 -17.16
C GLU A 114 -19.30 11.91 -17.16
N ARG A 115 -18.60 12.38 -16.13
CA ARG A 115 -18.38 13.82 -15.91
C ARG A 115 -16.96 14.30 -16.12
N VAL A 116 -15.97 13.42 -16.02
CA VAL A 116 -14.56 13.80 -16.00
C VAL A 116 -13.81 13.17 -17.17
N MET A 117 -13.77 11.85 -17.25
CA MET A 117 -13.05 11.10 -18.28
C MET A 117 -13.64 9.69 -18.42
N PRO A 118 -13.93 9.21 -19.65
CA PRO A 118 -14.38 7.84 -19.87
C PRO A 118 -13.43 6.82 -19.22
N ASN A 119 -13.98 5.81 -18.55
CA ASN A 119 -13.22 4.83 -17.80
C ASN A 119 -12.29 3.99 -18.69
N GLU A 120 -12.71 3.67 -19.91
CA GLU A 120 -11.88 2.97 -20.91
C GLU A 120 -10.65 3.81 -21.29
N LYS A 121 -10.80 5.12 -21.36
CA LYS A 121 -9.70 6.05 -21.62
C LYS A 121 -8.75 6.12 -20.43
N LEU A 122 -9.29 6.21 -19.20
CA LEU A 122 -8.49 6.15 -17.98
C LEU A 122 -7.66 4.88 -17.93
N TYR A 123 -8.28 3.72 -18.18
CA TYR A 123 -7.57 2.45 -18.24
C TYR A 123 -6.53 2.41 -19.38
N GLY A 124 -6.86 2.94 -20.55
CA GLY A 124 -5.95 2.99 -21.70
C GLY A 124 -4.70 3.84 -21.47
N ILE A 125 -4.73 4.78 -20.52
CA ILE A 125 -3.57 5.57 -20.10
C ILE A 125 -2.81 4.87 -18.98
N THR A 126 -3.52 4.37 -17.97
CA THR A 126 -2.93 3.94 -16.70
C THR A 126 -2.72 2.43 -16.59
N GLY A 127 -3.50 1.66 -17.33
CA GLY A 127 -3.55 0.20 -17.19
C GLY A 127 -4.05 -0.29 -15.82
N ILE A 128 -4.57 0.59 -14.96
CA ILE A 128 -4.98 0.27 -13.60
C ILE A 128 -6.43 -0.18 -13.57
N GLN A 129 -6.69 -1.34 -12.95
CA GLN A 129 -8.04 -1.84 -12.69
C GLN A 129 -8.92 -0.76 -12.05
N LEU A 130 -10.14 -0.61 -12.56
CA LEU A 130 -11.07 0.39 -12.05
C LEU A 130 -11.68 -0.08 -10.72
N LEU A 131 -11.24 0.52 -9.64
CA LEU A 131 -11.73 0.27 -8.28
C LEU A 131 -12.08 1.61 -7.65
N ASP A 132 -13.22 1.71 -6.99
CA ASP A 132 -13.74 2.96 -6.42
C ASP A 132 -12.80 3.65 -5.44
N PHE A 133 -11.86 2.91 -4.90
CA PHE A 133 -10.83 3.41 -3.98
C PHE A 133 -9.52 3.86 -4.67
N ASN A 134 -9.37 3.78 -5.98
CA ASN A 134 -8.14 4.29 -6.62
C ASN A 134 -7.98 5.79 -6.34
N THR A 135 -6.75 6.24 -6.19
CA THR A 135 -6.42 7.63 -5.81
C THR A 135 -7.06 8.67 -6.71
N VAL A 136 -7.16 8.40 -8.01
CA VAL A 136 -7.82 9.28 -8.98
C VAL A 136 -9.27 9.60 -8.58
N TYR A 137 -10.00 8.59 -8.12
CA TYR A 137 -11.39 8.75 -7.66
C TYR A 137 -11.48 9.39 -6.28
N GLN A 138 -10.54 9.04 -5.39
CA GLN A 138 -10.45 9.65 -4.06
C GLN A 138 -10.18 11.16 -4.18
N LEU A 139 -9.24 11.58 -5.03
CA LEU A 139 -8.93 12.99 -5.28
C LEU A 139 -10.12 13.74 -5.90
N TYR A 140 -10.82 13.10 -6.84
CA TYR A 140 -12.04 13.67 -7.39
C TYR A 140 -13.11 13.89 -6.30
N ALA A 141 -13.34 12.90 -5.44
CA ALA A 141 -14.29 13.02 -4.33
C ALA A 141 -13.87 14.11 -3.35
N ASP A 142 -12.61 14.18 -2.94
CA ASP A 142 -12.11 15.17 -1.99
C ASP A 142 -12.22 16.60 -2.54
N ARG A 143 -12.04 16.78 -3.85
CA ARG A 143 -12.27 18.09 -4.50
C ARG A 143 -13.76 18.42 -4.59
N ARG A 144 -14.61 17.48 -5.02
CA ARG A 144 -16.07 17.64 -5.10
C ARG A 144 -16.66 18.03 -3.74
N ASP A 145 -16.22 17.36 -2.68
CA ASP A 145 -16.74 17.53 -1.32
C ASP A 145 -16.06 18.69 -0.56
N GLY A 146 -15.07 19.36 -1.16
CA GLY A 146 -14.32 20.46 -0.54
C GLY A 146 -13.31 20.02 0.53
N THR A 147 -13.09 18.73 0.73
CA THR A 147 -12.12 18.19 1.72
C THR A 147 -10.68 18.56 1.37
N ALA A 148 -10.39 18.73 0.08
CA ALA A 148 -9.08 19.17 -0.39
C ALA A 148 -8.88 20.69 -0.32
N ALA A 149 -9.79 21.45 0.29
CA ALA A 149 -9.67 22.91 0.40
C ALA A 149 -8.40 23.28 1.20
N GLY A 150 -7.59 24.17 0.63
CA GLY A 150 -6.33 24.59 1.22
C GLY A 150 -5.15 23.61 1.03
N ALA A 151 -5.38 22.46 0.38
CA ALA A 151 -4.31 21.55 0.06
C ALA A 151 -3.47 22.08 -1.11
N SER A 152 -2.16 22.08 -0.93
CA SER A 152 -1.18 22.46 -1.95
C SER A 152 -0.28 21.28 -2.36
N ARG A 153 -0.27 20.20 -1.59
CA ARG A 153 0.54 19.01 -1.81
C ARG A 153 -0.20 17.74 -1.40
N MET A 154 -0.02 16.68 -2.16
CA MET A 154 -0.46 15.32 -1.84
C MET A 154 0.76 14.40 -1.76
N LEU A 155 0.83 13.58 -0.70
CA LEU A 155 1.83 12.53 -0.54
C LEU A 155 1.13 11.20 -0.26
N PHE A 156 1.53 10.13 -0.96
CA PHE A 156 1.06 8.79 -0.63
C PHE A 156 1.48 8.40 0.80
N THR A 157 0.77 7.49 1.42
CA THR A 157 0.96 7.15 2.84
C THR A 157 2.43 6.87 3.21
N PRO A 158 3.21 6.05 2.49
CA PRO A 158 4.61 5.82 2.84
C PRO A 158 5.48 7.06 2.62
N ASP A 159 5.20 7.83 1.57
CA ASP A 159 5.91 9.08 1.27
C ASP A 159 5.63 10.15 2.34
N LEU A 160 4.39 10.21 2.84
CA LEU A 160 4.00 11.10 3.93
C LEU A 160 4.76 10.78 5.23
N LEU A 161 4.89 9.49 5.56
CA LEU A 161 5.67 9.06 6.71
C LEU A 161 7.17 9.32 6.51
N GLY A 162 7.69 9.12 5.29
CA GLY A 162 9.05 9.51 4.92
C GLY A 162 9.28 11.01 5.10
N TYR A 163 8.33 11.84 4.67
CA TYR A 163 8.33 13.29 4.87
C TYR A 163 8.33 13.66 6.37
N PHE A 164 7.48 13.04 7.18
CA PHE A 164 7.47 13.28 8.62
C PHE A 164 8.79 12.92 9.30
N LEU A 165 9.52 11.93 8.78
CA LEU A 165 10.83 11.54 9.31
C LEU A 165 11.95 12.48 8.88
N THR A 166 11.91 13.03 7.65
CA THR A 166 13.06 13.69 7.01
C THR A 166 12.83 15.16 6.63
N GLY A 167 11.58 15.60 6.52
CA GLY A 167 11.22 16.90 5.96
C GLY A 167 11.34 16.97 4.42
N ASN A 168 11.75 15.90 3.74
CA ASN A 168 11.93 15.86 2.29
C ASN A 168 10.74 15.20 1.60
N GLU A 169 10.19 15.88 0.59
CA GLU A 169 9.07 15.38 -0.20
C GLU A 169 9.58 14.51 -1.35
N ALA A 170 8.97 13.34 -1.52
CA ALA A 170 9.15 12.46 -2.65
C ALA A 170 7.83 11.75 -2.96
N CYS A 171 7.71 11.19 -4.15
CA CYS A 171 6.61 10.33 -4.55
C CYS A 171 7.22 9.06 -5.13
N GLU A 172 7.14 7.94 -4.41
CA GLU A 172 7.76 6.71 -4.88
C GLU A 172 6.90 6.04 -5.96
N TYR A 173 7.56 5.57 -7.01
CA TYR A 173 6.93 5.08 -8.23
C TYR A 173 5.99 3.89 -8.00
N THR A 174 6.36 2.91 -7.17
CA THR A 174 5.56 1.69 -7.02
C THR A 174 4.24 1.96 -6.31
N VAL A 175 4.23 2.80 -5.27
CA VAL A 175 2.99 3.22 -4.62
C VAL A 175 2.19 4.19 -5.49
N ALA A 176 2.84 5.15 -6.16
CA ALA A 176 2.16 6.09 -7.05
C ALA A 176 1.44 5.40 -8.21
N SER A 177 2.01 4.32 -8.72
CA SER A 177 1.42 3.55 -9.82
C SER A 177 0.08 2.93 -9.47
N THR A 178 -0.22 2.69 -8.18
CA THR A 178 -1.50 2.11 -7.76
C THR A 178 -2.68 3.07 -7.92
N GLY A 179 -2.39 4.36 -8.03
CA GLY A 179 -3.38 5.44 -7.91
C GLY A 179 -4.18 5.76 -9.17
N ALA A 180 -3.90 5.14 -10.31
CA ALA A 180 -4.47 5.50 -11.61
C ALA A 180 -4.23 6.97 -11.99
N LEU A 181 -3.04 7.50 -11.71
CA LEU A 181 -2.61 8.86 -12.03
C LEU A 181 -1.43 8.90 -13.00
N LEU A 182 -0.72 7.78 -13.15
CA LEU A 182 0.44 7.68 -14.03
C LEU A 182 0.07 7.14 -15.41
N ASP A 183 0.75 7.66 -16.44
CA ASP A 183 0.83 7.03 -17.74
C ASP A 183 1.73 5.79 -17.60
N ALA A 184 1.18 4.60 -17.83
CA ALA A 184 1.87 3.34 -17.58
C ALA A 184 3.07 3.12 -18.51
N GLU A 185 3.04 3.64 -19.73
CA GLU A 185 4.13 3.52 -20.71
C GLU A 185 5.25 4.52 -20.40
N LYS A 186 4.88 5.79 -20.14
CA LYS A 186 5.85 6.86 -19.85
C LYS A 186 6.36 6.81 -18.42
N ARG A 187 5.63 6.18 -17.51
CA ARG A 187 5.95 6.08 -16.06
C ARG A 187 6.08 7.45 -15.39
N GLU A 188 5.19 8.35 -15.75
CA GLU A 188 5.11 9.70 -15.20
C GLU A 188 3.64 10.09 -14.98
N PHE A 189 3.40 11.10 -14.18
CA PHE A 189 2.04 11.62 -13.99
C PHE A 189 1.45 12.03 -15.33
N SER A 190 0.26 11.54 -15.65
CA SER A 190 -0.43 11.86 -16.91
C SER A 190 -0.95 13.30 -16.89
N PRO A 191 -0.42 14.21 -17.74
CA PRO A 191 -0.94 15.58 -17.80
C PRO A 191 -2.44 15.64 -18.13
N GLU A 192 -2.92 14.66 -18.90
CA GLU A 192 -4.32 14.59 -19.30
C GLU A 192 -5.22 14.26 -18.11
N ILE A 193 -4.83 13.29 -17.27
CA ILE A 193 -5.59 12.94 -16.06
C ILE A 193 -5.54 14.08 -15.04
N LEU A 194 -4.36 14.68 -14.84
CA LEU A 194 -4.23 15.81 -13.93
C LEU A 194 -5.09 17.00 -14.37
N SER A 195 -5.08 17.32 -15.66
CA SER A 195 -5.92 18.38 -16.24
C SER A 195 -7.40 18.08 -16.05
N ALA A 196 -7.84 16.84 -16.28
CA ALA A 196 -9.23 16.43 -16.08
C ALA A 196 -9.67 16.55 -14.61
N LEU A 197 -8.77 16.32 -13.67
CA LEU A 197 -9.00 16.55 -12.24
C LEU A 197 -8.89 18.03 -11.84
N GLY A 198 -8.42 18.91 -12.75
CA GLY A 198 -8.11 20.31 -12.42
C GLY A 198 -6.95 20.44 -11.44
N LEU A 199 -5.97 19.54 -11.50
CA LEU A 199 -4.77 19.52 -10.67
C LEU A 199 -3.55 19.93 -11.50
N ASP A 200 -2.66 20.71 -10.89
CA ASP A 200 -1.33 21.00 -11.44
C ASP A 200 -0.35 19.91 -11.05
N ARG A 201 0.70 19.72 -11.89
CA ARG A 201 1.78 18.74 -11.59
C ARG A 201 2.48 19.06 -10.27
N SER A 202 2.56 20.32 -9.89
CA SER A 202 3.14 20.77 -8.62
C SER A 202 2.37 20.29 -7.37
N TYR A 203 1.15 19.80 -7.55
CA TYR A 203 0.39 19.17 -6.46
C TYR A 203 1.01 17.86 -5.96
N PHE A 204 1.90 17.27 -6.74
CA PHE A 204 2.59 16.02 -6.45
C PHE A 204 4.09 16.25 -6.29
N ALA A 205 4.71 15.60 -5.32
CA ALA A 205 6.15 15.60 -5.15
C ALA A 205 6.89 15.02 -6.38
N PRO A 206 8.19 15.23 -6.52
CA PRO A 206 8.99 14.57 -7.55
C PRO A 206 8.86 13.06 -7.50
N LEU A 207 8.61 12.44 -8.67
CA LEU A 207 8.55 10.98 -8.78
C LEU A 207 9.96 10.40 -8.65
N VAL A 208 10.14 9.44 -7.76
CA VAL A 208 11.43 8.80 -7.51
C VAL A 208 11.35 7.27 -7.65
N SER A 209 12.47 6.65 -7.97
CA SER A 209 12.58 5.19 -8.02
C SER A 209 12.89 4.59 -6.65
N PRO A 210 12.55 3.31 -6.41
CA PRO A 210 13.04 2.57 -5.26
C PRO A 210 14.56 2.65 -5.12
N GLY A 211 15.07 2.82 -3.90
CA GLY A 211 16.48 3.02 -3.60
C GLY A 211 16.92 4.48 -3.50
N THR A 212 16.02 5.44 -3.75
CA THR A 212 16.32 6.87 -3.62
C THR A 212 16.45 7.27 -2.16
N SER A 213 17.53 7.97 -1.81
CA SER A 213 17.72 8.50 -0.45
C SER A 213 16.78 9.68 -0.20
N LEU A 214 16.04 9.61 0.90
CA LEU A 214 15.23 10.72 1.41
C LEU A 214 16.02 11.60 2.41
N GLY A 215 17.25 11.21 2.78
CA GLY A 215 18.11 11.98 3.67
C GLY A 215 18.12 11.44 5.10
N ALA A 216 18.65 12.27 6.03
CA ALA A 216 18.72 11.96 7.45
C ALA A 216 17.37 12.22 8.13
N LEU A 217 17.19 11.61 9.30
CA LEU A 217 16.08 11.97 10.20
C LEU A 217 16.18 13.45 10.62
N LEU A 218 15.05 14.11 10.76
CA LEU A 218 14.96 15.44 11.38
C LEU A 218 15.60 15.41 12.77
N PRO A 219 16.25 16.49 13.23
CA PRO A 219 16.98 16.50 14.50
C PRO A 219 16.11 16.14 15.71
N ASP A 220 14.87 16.61 15.75
CA ASP A 220 13.90 16.28 16.80
C ASP A 220 13.47 14.80 16.74
N VAL A 221 13.20 14.27 15.55
CA VAL A 221 12.90 12.85 15.35
C VAL A 221 14.10 11.99 15.79
N ALA A 222 15.31 12.33 15.35
CA ALA A 222 16.52 11.61 15.72
C ALA A 222 16.72 11.58 17.25
N ALA A 223 16.50 12.71 17.93
CA ALA A 223 16.57 12.79 19.40
C ALA A 223 15.53 11.89 20.07
N GLU A 224 14.28 11.91 19.59
CA GLU A 224 13.20 11.08 20.13
C GLU A 224 13.47 9.58 19.99
N VAL A 225 14.18 9.15 18.95
CA VAL A 225 14.48 7.73 18.68
C VAL A 225 15.86 7.29 19.19
N GLY A 226 16.41 7.99 20.18
CA GLY A 226 17.66 7.59 20.83
C GLY A 226 18.93 7.98 20.08
N GLY A 227 18.88 9.02 19.25
CA GLY A 227 20.04 9.52 18.48
C GLY A 227 20.37 8.68 17.24
N CYS A 228 19.40 7.96 16.68
CA CYS A 228 19.58 7.18 15.46
C CYS A 228 20.06 8.07 14.30
N ARG A 229 21.12 7.64 13.62
CA ARG A 229 21.75 8.37 12.50
C ARG A 229 21.48 7.71 11.13
N ALA A 230 20.64 6.67 11.09
CA ALA A 230 20.31 6.00 9.84
C ALA A 230 19.62 6.95 8.87
N GLY A 231 19.99 6.89 7.60
CA GLY A 231 19.27 7.57 6.53
C GLY A 231 17.94 6.87 6.21
N VAL A 232 16.96 7.65 5.77
CA VAL A 232 15.69 7.11 5.25
C VAL A 232 15.83 6.91 3.75
N VAL A 233 15.38 5.77 3.24
CA VAL A 233 15.42 5.39 1.83
C VAL A 233 14.01 5.09 1.36
N SER A 234 13.61 5.69 0.24
CA SER A 234 12.40 5.33 -0.48
C SER A 234 12.61 3.94 -1.09
N ILE A 235 11.98 2.93 -0.51
CA ILE A 235 12.04 1.54 -1.00
C ILE A 235 10.93 1.30 -2.02
N ALA A 236 10.66 0.07 -2.44
CA ALA A 236 9.42 -0.26 -3.14
C ALA A 236 8.26 -0.08 -2.17
N SER A 237 7.72 1.15 -2.08
CA SER A 237 6.88 1.58 -0.97
C SER A 237 5.46 1.01 -0.99
N HIS A 238 5.03 0.38 -2.09
CA HIS A 238 3.84 -0.46 -2.09
C HIS A 238 4.22 -1.85 -1.56
N ASP A 239 3.59 -2.30 -0.46
CA ASP A 239 3.85 -3.57 0.24
C ASP A 239 3.98 -4.78 -0.70
N THR A 240 3.07 -4.87 -1.67
CA THR A 240 3.12 -5.92 -2.69
C THR A 240 4.35 -5.78 -3.61
N ALA A 241 4.82 -4.56 -3.91
CA ALA A 241 6.02 -4.39 -4.72
C ALA A 241 7.27 -4.85 -3.96
N SER A 242 7.35 -4.56 -2.66
CA SER A 242 8.38 -5.08 -1.76
C SER A 242 8.34 -6.61 -1.65
N ALA A 243 7.14 -7.18 -1.51
CA ALA A 243 6.97 -8.63 -1.45
C ALA A 243 7.40 -9.33 -2.75
N VAL A 244 7.04 -8.77 -3.92
CA VAL A 244 7.43 -9.32 -5.23
C VAL A 244 8.94 -9.23 -5.45
N LEU A 245 9.58 -8.14 -5.03
CA LEU A 245 11.03 -7.99 -5.09
C LEU A 245 11.75 -9.10 -4.28
N ALA A 246 11.15 -9.58 -3.19
CA ALA A 246 11.72 -10.62 -2.34
C ALA A 246 11.52 -12.05 -2.88
N VAL A 247 10.81 -12.25 -3.99
CA VAL A 247 10.64 -13.57 -4.62
C VAL A 247 12.01 -14.07 -5.10
N PRO A 248 12.45 -15.28 -4.71
CA PRO A 248 13.77 -15.82 -5.06
C PRO A 248 13.82 -16.34 -6.50
N ALA A 249 13.37 -15.53 -7.45
CA ALA A 249 13.45 -15.84 -8.88
C ALA A 249 14.85 -15.51 -9.41
N LYS A 250 15.34 -16.31 -10.37
CA LYS A 250 16.56 -15.99 -11.10
C LYS A 250 16.32 -14.80 -12.05
N LYS A 251 17.41 -14.15 -12.44
CA LYS A 251 17.35 -13.10 -13.45
C LYS A 251 16.66 -13.64 -14.71
N ASP A 252 15.67 -12.89 -15.20
CA ASP A 252 14.86 -13.19 -16.39
C ASP A 252 13.99 -14.46 -16.28
N GLU A 253 13.87 -15.06 -15.11
CA GLU A 253 12.94 -16.16 -14.85
C GLU A 253 11.51 -15.65 -14.84
N LYS A 254 10.63 -16.33 -15.58
CA LYS A 254 9.19 -16.06 -15.54
C LYS A 254 8.58 -16.80 -14.36
N PHE A 255 7.91 -16.06 -13.49
CA PHE A 255 7.23 -16.62 -12.34
C PHE A 255 5.83 -16.02 -12.19
N ILE A 256 4.98 -16.75 -11.49
CA ILE A 256 3.69 -16.29 -11.04
C ILE A 256 3.76 -16.22 -9.51
N TYR A 257 3.25 -15.13 -8.95
CA TYR A 257 3.17 -14.96 -7.51
C TYR A 257 1.74 -14.79 -7.02
N ILE A 258 1.52 -15.10 -5.75
CA ILE A 258 0.33 -14.71 -5.00
C ILE A 258 0.82 -13.98 -3.75
N SER A 259 0.61 -12.67 -3.71
CA SER A 259 0.77 -11.90 -2.48
C SER A 259 -0.52 -12.01 -1.69
N SER A 260 -0.50 -12.82 -0.62
CA SER A 260 -1.70 -13.17 0.15
C SER A 260 -1.74 -12.42 1.47
N GLY A 261 -2.70 -11.52 1.61
CA GLY A 261 -2.99 -10.73 2.80
C GLY A 261 -4.48 -10.45 2.93
N THR A 262 -4.84 -9.27 3.38
CA THR A 262 -6.24 -8.78 3.37
C THR A 262 -6.81 -8.87 1.94
N TRP A 263 -6.04 -8.49 0.95
CA TRP A 263 -6.21 -8.81 -0.46
C TRP A 263 -5.28 -9.95 -0.86
N SER A 264 -5.61 -10.69 -1.91
CA SER A 264 -4.71 -11.61 -2.59
C SER A 264 -4.47 -11.09 -4.00
N LEU A 265 -3.21 -10.84 -4.33
CA LEU A 265 -2.79 -10.31 -5.63
C LEU A 265 -2.08 -11.41 -6.40
N LEU A 266 -2.75 -11.96 -7.42
CA LEU A 266 -2.19 -12.98 -8.31
C LEU A 266 -1.59 -12.29 -9.54
N GLY A 267 -0.31 -12.46 -9.80
CA GLY A 267 0.35 -11.76 -10.90
C GLY A 267 1.68 -12.33 -11.34
N THR A 268 2.28 -11.61 -12.29
CA THR A 268 3.62 -11.85 -12.83
C THR A 268 4.30 -10.51 -13.10
N GLU A 269 5.61 -10.52 -13.32
CA GLU A 269 6.35 -9.34 -13.76
C GLU A 269 6.55 -9.33 -15.28
N LEU A 270 6.29 -8.18 -15.89
CA LEU A 270 6.48 -7.90 -17.31
C LEU A 270 7.44 -6.72 -17.51
N SER A 271 8.00 -6.61 -18.71
CA SER A 271 8.83 -5.45 -19.10
C SER A 271 8.03 -4.24 -19.56
N SER A 272 6.78 -4.46 -20.00
CA SER A 272 5.86 -3.43 -20.49
C SER A 272 4.42 -3.71 -20.05
N PRO A 273 3.56 -2.69 -19.94
CA PRO A 273 2.18 -2.87 -19.52
C PRO A 273 1.34 -3.56 -20.59
N VAL A 274 0.29 -4.27 -20.15
CA VAL A 274 -0.73 -4.89 -21.01
C VAL A 274 -2.05 -4.17 -20.78
N MET A 275 -2.42 -3.26 -21.68
CA MET A 275 -3.59 -2.37 -21.56
C MET A 275 -4.67 -2.68 -22.62
N SER A 276 -4.80 -3.95 -23.00
CA SER A 276 -5.81 -4.37 -23.99
C SER A 276 -7.23 -4.31 -23.42
N GLY A 277 -8.22 -4.23 -24.31
CA GLY A 277 -9.63 -4.32 -23.91
C GLY A 277 -9.96 -5.64 -23.19
N GLU A 278 -9.26 -6.73 -23.53
CA GLU A 278 -9.40 -8.02 -22.83
C GLU A 278 -8.85 -7.94 -21.41
N ALA A 279 -7.71 -7.27 -21.20
CA ALA A 279 -7.14 -7.07 -19.86
C ALA A 279 -8.09 -6.24 -18.99
N LEU A 280 -8.69 -5.17 -19.54
CA LEU A 280 -9.73 -4.39 -18.87
C LEU A 280 -10.95 -5.25 -18.51
N ALA A 281 -11.51 -5.97 -19.47
CA ALA A 281 -12.71 -6.81 -19.28
C ALA A 281 -12.49 -7.92 -18.24
N ARG A 282 -11.25 -8.39 -18.09
CA ARG A 282 -10.85 -9.40 -17.10
C ARG A 282 -10.34 -8.82 -15.78
N ASN A 283 -10.41 -7.50 -15.60
CA ASN A 283 -9.98 -6.80 -14.39
C ASN A 283 -8.49 -7.02 -14.05
N PHE A 284 -7.61 -6.98 -15.04
CA PHE A 284 -6.17 -6.93 -14.82
C PHE A 284 -5.69 -5.49 -14.59
N THR A 285 -4.65 -5.35 -13.77
CA THR A 285 -3.99 -4.08 -13.44
C THR A 285 -2.50 -4.15 -13.74
N ASN A 286 -1.89 -3.00 -14.06
CA ASN A 286 -0.48 -2.86 -14.40
C ASN A 286 0.19 -1.92 -13.40
N GLU A 287 0.63 -2.44 -12.28
CA GLU A 287 1.28 -1.64 -11.24
C GLU A 287 2.80 -1.62 -11.42
N GLY A 288 3.44 -0.53 -11.01
CA GLY A 288 4.88 -0.38 -11.07
C GLY A 288 5.62 -1.38 -10.18
N GLY A 289 6.66 -1.99 -10.73
CA GLY A 289 7.61 -2.86 -10.04
C GLY A 289 9.00 -2.23 -9.95
N VAL A 290 9.91 -2.90 -9.26
CA VAL A 290 11.30 -2.47 -9.11
C VAL A 290 12.07 -2.69 -10.42
N GLY A 291 13.06 -1.84 -10.71
CA GLY A 291 13.92 -1.97 -11.89
C GLY A 291 13.19 -1.76 -13.21
N GLY A 292 12.11 -0.98 -13.21
CA GLY A 292 11.32 -0.70 -14.41
C GLY A 292 10.43 -1.85 -14.85
N LYS A 293 10.15 -2.82 -14.01
CA LYS A 293 9.17 -3.87 -14.26
C LYS A 293 7.75 -3.36 -14.06
N ILE A 294 6.81 -4.07 -14.66
CA ILE A 294 5.37 -3.91 -14.44
C ILE A 294 4.87 -5.17 -13.75
N ARG A 295 4.20 -5.01 -12.64
CA ARG A 295 3.46 -6.06 -11.97
C ARG A 295 2.09 -6.16 -12.62
N PHE A 296 1.95 -7.09 -13.55
CA PHE A 296 0.68 -7.40 -14.21
C PHE A 296 -0.08 -8.39 -13.34
N LEU A 297 -1.14 -7.96 -12.71
CA LEU A 297 -1.80 -8.74 -11.67
C LEU A 297 -3.32 -8.57 -11.68
N LYS A 298 -3.98 -9.42 -10.91
CA LYS A 298 -5.40 -9.35 -10.61
C LYS A 298 -5.60 -9.29 -9.10
N ASN A 299 -6.37 -8.30 -8.64
CA ASN A 299 -6.80 -8.22 -7.26
C ASN A 299 -7.93 -9.23 -7.00
N ILE A 300 -7.75 -10.05 -6.00
CA ILE A 300 -8.70 -11.06 -5.56
C ILE A 300 -9.01 -10.78 -4.09
N MET A 301 -10.27 -10.94 -3.67
CA MET A 301 -10.63 -10.87 -2.27
C MET A 301 -9.86 -11.95 -1.51
N GLY A 302 -8.99 -11.53 -0.58
CA GLY A 302 -8.13 -12.44 0.19
C GLY A 302 -8.72 -12.78 1.56
N LEU A 303 -7.89 -12.68 2.60
CA LEU A 303 -8.26 -13.01 3.98
C LEU A 303 -9.26 -12.03 4.61
N TRP A 304 -9.66 -10.98 3.91
CA TRP A 304 -10.63 -10.02 4.41
C TRP A 304 -11.94 -10.68 4.83
N LEU A 305 -12.44 -11.65 4.04
CA LEU A 305 -13.66 -12.38 4.40
C LEU A 305 -13.52 -13.09 5.75
N LEU A 306 -12.37 -13.74 5.97
CA LEU A 306 -12.10 -14.40 7.25
C LEU A 306 -11.97 -13.39 8.40
N GLN A 307 -11.31 -12.25 8.15
CA GLN A 307 -11.16 -11.18 9.14
C GLN A 307 -12.51 -10.59 9.54
N GLU A 308 -13.42 -10.34 8.57
CA GLU A 308 -14.78 -9.86 8.87
C GLU A 308 -15.62 -10.91 9.60
N SER A 309 -15.53 -12.18 9.20
CA SER A 309 -16.18 -13.27 9.91
C SER A 309 -15.71 -13.33 11.38
N ARG A 310 -14.39 -13.22 11.61
CA ARG A 310 -13.85 -13.18 12.98
C ARG A 310 -14.37 -11.97 13.77
N ARG A 311 -14.45 -10.79 13.14
CA ARG A 311 -15.03 -9.60 13.81
C ARG A 311 -16.48 -9.82 14.17
N GLN A 312 -17.26 -10.46 13.31
CA GLN A 312 -18.65 -10.82 13.59
C GLN A 312 -18.74 -11.82 14.76
N TRP A 313 -17.97 -12.89 14.74
CA TRP A 313 -17.95 -13.91 15.79
C TRP A 313 -17.54 -13.33 17.15
N ARG A 314 -16.58 -12.40 17.19
CA ARG A 314 -16.25 -11.67 18.42
C ARG A 314 -17.43 -10.86 18.96
N ARG A 315 -18.24 -10.25 18.10
CA ARG A 315 -19.47 -9.57 18.53
C ARG A 315 -20.49 -10.57 19.11
N GLU A 316 -20.50 -11.79 18.60
CA GLU A 316 -21.28 -12.91 19.09
C GLU A 316 -20.67 -13.57 20.35
N ARG A 317 -19.57 -12.99 20.87
CA ARG A 317 -18.88 -13.39 22.09
C ARG A 317 -18.14 -14.74 22.04
N LEU A 318 -17.73 -15.18 20.87
CA LEU A 318 -16.79 -16.29 20.75
C LEU A 318 -15.40 -15.89 21.22
N GLY A 319 -14.70 -16.76 21.95
CA GLY A 319 -13.38 -16.53 22.49
C GLY A 319 -12.27 -16.67 21.44
N GLU A 320 -11.06 -16.16 21.74
CA GLU A 320 -9.90 -16.30 20.86
C GLU A 320 -9.48 -17.77 20.68
N ASP A 321 -9.72 -18.62 21.68
CA ASP A 321 -9.44 -20.07 21.58
C ASP A 321 -10.29 -20.76 20.51
N GLU A 322 -11.43 -20.17 20.15
CA GLU A 322 -12.36 -20.69 19.14
C GLU A 322 -12.15 -20.08 17.77
N ILE A 323 -11.77 -18.79 17.71
CA ILE A 323 -11.67 -18.00 16.48
C ILE A 323 -10.28 -17.42 16.21
N GLY A 324 -9.28 -17.81 16.99
CA GLY A 324 -7.88 -17.52 16.71
C GLY A 324 -7.45 -18.08 15.36
N PHE A 325 -6.45 -17.49 14.71
CA PHE A 325 -6.00 -17.96 13.38
C PHE A 325 -5.53 -19.42 13.42
N ASP A 326 -4.87 -19.84 14.50
CA ASP A 326 -4.41 -21.22 14.66
C ASP A 326 -5.58 -22.20 14.79
N ALA A 327 -6.60 -21.85 15.60
CA ALA A 327 -7.81 -22.65 15.75
C ALA A 327 -8.58 -22.78 14.44
N LEU A 328 -8.74 -21.66 13.71
CA LEU A 328 -9.41 -21.66 12.41
C LEU A 328 -8.64 -22.44 11.35
N SER A 329 -7.31 -22.35 11.35
CA SER A 329 -6.46 -23.13 10.46
C SER A 329 -6.57 -24.62 10.75
N ALA A 330 -6.55 -25.02 12.02
CA ALA A 330 -6.72 -26.41 12.44
C ALA A 330 -8.12 -26.93 12.05
N ALA A 331 -9.18 -26.13 12.27
CA ALA A 331 -10.53 -26.48 11.87
C ALA A 331 -10.66 -26.66 10.35
N ALA A 332 -10.07 -25.75 9.56
CA ALA A 332 -10.07 -25.84 8.10
C ALA A 332 -9.35 -27.09 7.59
N LEU A 333 -8.22 -27.45 8.20
CA LEU A 333 -7.48 -28.67 7.84
C LEU A 333 -8.23 -29.97 8.23
N ALA A 334 -9.10 -29.90 9.20
CA ALA A 334 -9.92 -31.04 9.63
C ALA A 334 -11.14 -31.30 8.71
N VAL A 335 -11.50 -30.34 7.83
CA VAL A 335 -12.61 -30.51 6.87
C VAL A 335 -12.23 -31.54 5.80
N PRO A 336 -13.04 -32.60 5.59
CA PRO A 336 -12.79 -33.57 4.53
C PRO A 336 -12.73 -32.90 3.14
N ARG A 337 -11.78 -33.31 2.30
CA ARG A 337 -11.54 -32.74 0.97
C ARG A 337 -12.77 -32.75 0.07
N ALA A 338 -13.60 -33.78 0.13
CA ALA A 338 -14.86 -33.90 -0.60
C ALA A 338 -15.90 -32.82 -0.21
N ALA A 339 -15.90 -32.36 1.05
CA ALA A 339 -16.77 -31.28 1.48
C ALA A 339 -16.28 -29.91 1.00
N ALA A 340 -14.95 -29.73 0.84
CA ALA A 340 -14.34 -28.51 0.31
C ALA A 340 -14.59 -28.34 -1.20
N GLU A 341 -14.66 -29.44 -1.96
CA GLU A 341 -14.94 -29.40 -3.40
C GLU A 341 -16.39 -29.00 -3.73
N ASN A 342 -17.35 -29.34 -2.86
CA ASN A 342 -18.75 -28.93 -3.02
C ASN A 342 -19.00 -27.43 -2.76
N THR A 343 -18.13 -26.76 -1.99
CA THR A 343 -18.24 -25.31 -1.74
C THR A 343 -17.74 -24.47 -2.90
N GLN A 344 -16.88 -24.99 -3.79
CA GLN A 344 -16.46 -24.29 -5.01
C GLN A 344 -17.63 -24.05 -5.97
N GLY A 345 -18.58 -24.98 -6.05
CA GLY A 345 -19.79 -24.84 -6.87
C GLY A 345 -20.80 -23.82 -6.30
N ALA A 346 -20.80 -23.60 -5.00
CA ALA A 346 -21.69 -22.62 -4.35
C ALA A 346 -21.14 -21.19 -4.46
N VAL A 347 -19.82 -21.01 -4.30
CA VAL A 347 -19.15 -19.71 -4.45
C VAL A 347 -19.15 -19.26 -5.93
N GLY A 348 -18.99 -20.20 -6.88
CA GLY A 348 -19.07 -19.89 -8.32
C GLY A 348 -20.47 -19.45 -8.76
N ARG A 349 -21.54 -19.94 -8.13
CA ARG A 349 -22.91 -19.48 -8.41
C ARG A 349 -23.23 -18.15 -7.77
N ALA A 350 -22.80 -17.89 -6.56
CA ALA A 350 -23.01 -16.60 -5.89
C ALA A 350 -22.26 -15.43 -6.56
N VAL A 351 -21.20 -15.71 -7.31
CA VAL A 351 -20.45 -14.70 -8.09
C VAL A 351 -21.04 -14.50 -9.50
N ALA A 352 -21.81 -15.46 -10.01
CA ALA A 352 -22.46 -15.35 -11.30
C ALA A 352 -23.84 -14.65 -11.24
N ASP A 353 -24.48 -14.65 -10.07
CA ASP A 353 -25.82 -14.10 -9.84
C ASP A 353 -25.80 -12.72 -9.12
N GLY A 354 -24.65 -12.13 -8.84
CA GLY A 354 -24.42 -10.82 -8.23
C GLY A 354 -23.55 -9.94 -9.11
#